data_f75b335573cd3528768968f211058ce4
#
_entry.id   f75b335573cd3528768968f211058ce4
#
_cell.length_a   1.000
_cell.length_b   1.000
_cell.length_c   1.000
_cell.angle_alpha   90.00
_cell.angle_beta   90.00
_cell.angle_gamma   90.00
#
_symmetry.space_group_name_H-M   'P 1'
#
loop_
_entity.id
_entity.type
_entity.pdbx_description
1 polymer ?
#
loop_
_entity_poly.entity_id
_entity_poly.type
_entity_poly.pdbx_seq_one_letter_code
_entity_poly.pdbx_strand_id
1 'polypeptide(L)'
;MIAMGAKGAGYARGASKQNYATPACLIEPVKAMLGIKRFAFDFAADRFNAKADDWWTERDDSLVKTPQDWLDAVGTGWGWLNPPFNDITPWARRCRQLQRLGGSVAFLVPASVGANWHRDWVHDKAYVLFLNGRIPFMPDKPTWGYPKDCYLALYTPGRHAGYDVWSWRED
;
A
#
# COMPACT_ATOMS: atom_id res chain seq x y z
N MET A 1 -10.92 -35.20 -41.43
CA MET A 1 -10.56 -35.40 -40.00
C MET A 1 -10.19 -34.02 -39.44
N ILE A 2 -11.15 -33.37 -38.76
CA ILE A 2 -11.05 -31.98 -38.31
C ILE A 2 -10.62 -32.04 -36.83
N ALA A 3 -9.46 -31.47 -36.52
CA ALA A 3 -8.98 -31.36 -35.15
C ALA A 3 -9.74 -30.23 -34.44
N MET A 4 -10.52 -30.61 -33.43
CA MET A 4 -11.17 -29.66 -32.51
C MET A 4 -10.11 -29.03 -31.57
N GLY A 5 -9.86 -27.74 -31.74
CA GLY A 5 -9.06 -26.95 -30.82
C GLY A 5 -9.76 -26.83 -29.47
N ALA A 6 -9.09 -27.27 -28.40
CA ALA A 6 -9.55 -27.08 -27.05
C ALA A 6 -9.57 -25.58 -26.71
N LYS A 7 -10.76 -25.02 -26.44
CA LYS A 7 -10.92 -23.69 -25.89
C LYS A 7 -10.39 -23.73 -24.43
N GLY A 8 -9.28 -23.04 -24.19
CA GLY A 8 -8.79 -22.83 -22.84
C GLY A 8 -9.88 -22.19 -21.99
N ALA A 9 -10.22 -22.81 -20.87
CA ALA A 9 -11.11 -22.24 -19.87
C ALA A 9 -10.50 -20.95 -19.35
N GLY A 10 -11.08 -19.82 -19.77
CA GLY A 10 -10.75 -18.52 -19.21
C GLY A 10 -11.10 -18.53 -17.73
N TYR A 11 -10.10 -18.39 -16.88
CA TYR A 11 -10.33 -18.11 -15.46
C TYR A 11 -11.14 -16.81 -15.39
N ALA A 12 -12.42 -16.93 -15.04
CA ALA A 12 -13.21 -15.78 -14.65
C ALA A 12 -12.48 -15.13 -13.47
N ARG A 13 -11.95 -13.94 -13.68
CA ARG A 13 -11.47 -13.09 -12.59
C ARG A 13 -12.69 -12.70 -11.79
N GLY A 14 -13.02 -13.51 -10.77
CA GLY A 14 -14.00 -13.13 -9.76
C GLY A 14 -13.53 -11.79 -9.18
N ALA A 15 -14.47 -10.86 -9.02
CA ALA A 15 -14.21 -9.60 -8.34
C ALA A 15 -13.69 -9.95 -6.92
N SER A 16 -12.38 -9.97 -6.75
CA SER A 16 -11.77 -10.16 -5.44
C SER A 16 -12.16 -8.95 -4.60
N LYS A 17 -12.70 -9.19 -3.42
CA LYS A 17 -12.91 -8.11 -2.44
C LYS A 17 -11.56 -7.46 -2.21
N GLN A 18 -11.40 -6.21 -2.69
CA GLN A 18 -10.13 -5.48 -2.65
C GLN A 18 -9.87 -4.80 -1.29
N ASN A 19 -10.77 -5.00 -0.32
CA ASN A 19 -10.70 -4.35 1.01
C ASN A 19 -10.01 -5.29 2.01
N TYR A 20 -8.71 -5.44 1.88
CA TYR A 20 -7.89 -6.18 2.84
C TYR A 20 -7.38 -5.24 3.94
N ALA A 21 -7.97 -5.37 5.13
CA ALA A 21 -7.47 -4.65 6.30
C ALA A 21 -6.04 -5.10 6.62
N THR A 22 -5.12 -4.17 6.76
CA THR A 22 -3.76 -4.48 7.20
C THR A 22 -3.79 -4.99 8.64
N PRO A 23 -3.22 -6.17 8.93
CA PRO A 23 -3.26 -6.73 10.28
C PRO A 23 -2.35 -5.95 11.25
N ALA A 24 -2.72 -5.95 12.52
CA ALA A 24 -1.96 -5.27 13.57
C ALA A 24 -0.51 -5.79 13.68
N CYS A 25 -0.28 -7.08 13.41
CA CYS A 25 1.05 -7.70 13.42
C CYS A 25 2.02 -7.09 12.38
N LEU A 26 1.53 -6.38 11.36
CA LEU A 26 2.38 -5.57 10.46
C LEU A 26 2.41 -4.10 10.90
N ILE A 27 1.27 -3.55 11.30
CA ILE A 27 1.17 -2.12 11.66
C ILE A 27 2.08 -1.76 12.83
N GLU A 28 2.15 -2.58 13.88
CA GLU A 28 2.99 -2.27 15.04
C GLU A 28 4.50 -2.26 14.71
N PRO A 29 5.07 -3.27 14.00
CA PRO A 29 6.44 -3.17 13.50
C PRO A 29 6.69 -1.96 12.59
N VAL A 30 5.74 -1.59 11.72
CA VAL A 30 5.90 -0.40 10.87
C VAL A 30 5.99 0.87 11.72
N LYS A 31 5.12 1.04 12.70
CA LYS A 31 5.19 2.19 13.61
C LYS A 31 6.51 2.24 14.37
N ALA A 32 6.97 1.11 14.89
CA ALA A 32 8.25 1.02 15.58
C ALA A 32 9.42 1.39 14.67
N MET A 33 9.46 0.86 13.45
CA MET A 33 10.49 1.15 12.45
C MET A 33 10.50 2.64 12.05
N LEU A 34 9.33 3.28 11.96
CA LEU A 34 9.19 4.71 11.67
C LEU A 34 9.44 5.61 12.89
N GLY A 35 9.54 5.04 14.09
CA GLY A 35 9.69 5.80 15.34
C GLY A 35 8.43 6.60 15.72
N ILE A 36 7.25 6.14 15.33
CA ILE A 36 5.98 6.82 15.61
C ILE A 36 5.08 6.00 16.53
N LYS A 37 4.26 6.67 17.30
CA LYS A 37 3.24 6.02 18.15
C LYS A 37 1.96 5.71 17.38
N ARG A 38 1.63 6.55 16.37
CA ARG A 38 0.42 6.44 15.54
C ARG A 38 0.66 7.09 14.18
N PHE A 39 -0.09 6.66 13.19
CA PHE A 39 -0.20 7.38 11.93
C PHE A 39 -1.03 8.64 12.13
N ALA A 40 -0.70 9.70 11.40
CA ALA A 40 -1.42 10.97 11.45
C ALA A 40 -2.74 10.89 10.66
N PHE A 41 -2.76 10.13 9.57
CA PHE A 41 -3.92 9.99 8.70
C PHE A 41 -3.90 8.65 7.94
N ASP A 42 -5.09 8.06 7.68
CA ASP A 42 -5.24 6.90 6.79
C ASP A 42 -5.99 7.32 5.52
N PHE A 43 -5.31 7.23 4.39
CA PHE A 43 -5.84 7.75 3.12
C PHE A 43 -6.80 6.80 2.39
N ALA A 44 -6.98 5.56 2.85
CA ALA A 44 -7.86 4.59 2.22
C ALA A 44 -8.40 3.58 3.25
N ALA A 45 -9.36 3.99 4.05
CA ALA A 45 -9.90 3.18 5.13
C ALA A 45 -11.43 3.29 5.25
N ASP A 46 -11.96 2.46 6.11
CA ASP A 46 -13.28 2.60 6.69
C ASP A 46 -13.17 2.63 8.23
N ARG A 47 -14.30 2.86 8.90
CA ARG A 47 -14.34 2.97 10.38
C ARG A 47 -13.87 1.71 11.13
N PHE A 48 -13.81 0.56 10.46
CA PHE A 48 -13.44 -0.72 11.09
C PHE A 48 -11.99 -1.09 10.87
N ASN A 49 -11.34 -0.52 9.82
CA ASN A 49 -10.00 -0.90 9.42
C ASN A 49 -8.98 0.25 9.47
N ALA A 50 -9.40 1.47 9.78
CA ALA A 50 -8.53 2.64 9.85
C ALA A 50 -7.34 2.43 10.79
N LYS A 51 -6.16 2.92 10.37
CA LYS A 51 -4.89 2.84 11.10
C LYS A 51 -4.49 4.17 11.74
N ALA A 52 -5.34 5.17 11.61
CA ALA A 52 -5.22 6.49 12.22
C ALA A 52 -6.55 6.90 12.86
N ASP A 53 -6.54 7.97 13.66
CA ASP A 53 -7.75 8.53 14.27
C ASP A 53 -8.63 9.24 13.23
N ASP A 54 -8.01 9.76 12.16
CA ASP A 54 -8.67 10.40 11.03
C ASP A 54 -8.36 9.66 9.73
N TRP A 55 -9.36 9.55 8.86
CA TRP A 55 -9.23 8.81 7.60
C TRP A 55 -10.21 9.30 6.52
N TRP A 56 -9.90 8.97 5.26
CA TRP A 56 -10.87 9.07 4.17
C TRP A 56 -11.39 7.69 3.76
N THR A 57 -12.70 7.65 3.53
CA THR A 57 -13.42 6.47 3.05
C THR A 57 -13.47 6.43 1.52
N GLU A 58 -13.94 5.32 0.96
CA GLU A 58 -14.25 5.24 -0.48
C GLU A 58 -15.23 6.35 -0.91
N ARG A 59 -16.15 6.74 -0.05
CA ARG A 59 -17.12 7.82 -0.34
C ARG A 59 -16.46 9.20 -0.39
N ASP A 60 -15.42 9.43 0.41
CA ASP A 60 -14.66 10.68 0.41
C ASP A 60 -13.77 10.83 -0.83
N ASP A 61 -13.44 9.70 -1.45
CA ASP A 61 -12.57 9.57 -2.63
C ASP A 61 -11.27 10.35 -2.52
N SER A 62 -10.28 9.73 -1.90
CA SER A 62 -8.95 10.33 -1.70
C SER A 62 -8.29 10.82 -2.98
N LEU A 63 -8.63 10.23 -4.12
CA LEU A 63 -8.01 10.59 -5.40
C LEU A 63 -8.60 11.87 -6.03
N VAL A 64 -9.81 12.29 -5.64
CA VAL A 64 -10.35 13.59 -6.04
C VAL A 64 -9.81 14.73 -5.19
N LYS A 65 -9.28 14.43 -4.00
CA LYS A 65 -8.59 15.40 -3.14
C LYS A 65 -7.31 15.88 -3.82
N THR A 66 -6.96 17.14 -3.62
CA THR A 66 -5.69 17.68 -4.14
C THR A 66 -4.49 17.17 -3.36
N PRO A 67 -3.26 17.27 -3.90
CA PRO A 67 -2.05 16.98 -3.11
C PRO A 67 -1.93 17.86 -1.85
N GLN A 68 -2.44 19.09 -1.89
CA GLN A 68 -2.46 19.98 -0.73
C GLN A 68 -3.43 19.47 0.36
N ASP A 69 -4.62 18.97 -0.02
CA ASP A 69 -5.55 18.36 0.94
C ASP A 69 -4.91 17.16 1.65
N TRP A 70 -4.09 16.37 0.94
CA TRP A 70 -3.33 15.27 1.53
C TRP A 70 -2.28 15.78 2.52
N LEU A 71 -1.57 16.85 2.17
CA LEU A 71 -0.59 17.47 3.07
C LEU A 71 -1.28 18.03 4.32
N ASP A 72 -2.39 18.73 4.15
CA ASP A 72 -3.15 19.29 5.27
C ASP A 72 -3.68 18.21 6.21
N ALA A 73 -4.11 17.06 5.65
CA ALA A 73 -4.59 15.92 6.42
C ALA A 73 -3.47 15.24 7.24
N VAL A 74 -2.28 15.06 6.65
CA VAL A 74 -1.19 14.35 7.33
C VAL A 74 -0.32 15.27 8.18
N GLY A 75 -0.27 16.55 7.87
CA GLY A 75 0.58 17.54 8.55
C GLY A 75 2.05 17.13 8.53
N THR A 76 2.70 17.17 9.68
CA THR A 76 4.11 16.78 9.86
C THR A 76 4.30 15.30 10.22
N GLY A 77 3.23 14.54 10.33
CA GLY A 77 3.27 13.12 10.69
C GLY A 77 3.41 12.19 9.48
N TRP A 78 3.26 10.90 9.74
CA TRP A 78 3.23 9.87 8.72
C TRP A 78 1.78 9.48 8.40
N GLY A 79 1.43 9.51 7.12
CA GLY A 79 0.22 8.90 6.62
C GLY A 79 0.38 7.40 6.42
N TRP A 80 -0.73 6.68 6.50
CA TRP A 80 -0.84 5.29 6.08
C TRP A 80 -1.64 5.18 4.80
N LEU A 81 -1.24 4.28 3.90
CA LEU A 81 -1.99 4.00 2.68
C LEU A 81 -1.89 2.52 2.29
N ASN A 82 -3.01 1.82 2.33
CA ASN A 82 -3.21 0.49 1.78
C ASN A 82 -4.44 0.52 0.85
N PRO A 83 -4.28 0.98 -0.40
CA PRO A 83 -5.41 1.19 -1.32
C PRO A 83 -5.87 -0.13 -1.94
N PRO A 84 -7.03 -0.13 -2.65
CA PRO A 84 -7.38 -1.21 -3.54
C PRO A 84 -6.30 -1.44 -4.61
N PHE A 85 -5.93 -2.71 -4.84
CA PHE A 85 -4.79 -3.07 -5.72
C PHE A 85 -5.15 -3.23 -7.20
N ASN A 86 -6.38 -2.90 -7.61
CA ASN A 86 -6.83 -2.99 -9.00
C ASN A 86 -6.22 -1.92 -9.92
N ASP A 87 -6.01 -0.70 -9.41
CA ASP A 87 -5.30 0.38 -10.10
C ASP A 87 -4.44 1.16 -9.11
N ILE A 88 -3.14 0.87 -9.10
CA ILE A 88 -2.17 1.47 -8.17
C ILE A 88 -1.60 2.79 -8.70
N THR A 89 -1.65 3.01 -10.00
CA THR A 89 -1.01 4.16 -10.65
C THR A 89 -1.39 5.52 -10.03
N PRO A 90 -2.68 5.86 -9.87
CA PRO A 90 -3.05 7.16 -9.31
C PRO A 90 -2.60 7.34 -7.86
N TRP A 91 -2.60 6.26 -7.07
CA TRP A 91 -2.15 6.29 -5.68
C TRP A 91 -0.65 6.53 -5.57
N ALA A 92 0.17 5.79 -6.33
CA ALA A 92 1.62 5.97 -6.35
C ALA A 92 2.01 7.40 -6.79
N ARG A 93 1.34 7.93 -7.82
CA ARG A 93 1.52 9.31 -8.25
C ARG A 93 1.19 10.31 -7.13
N ARG A 94 0.09 10.09 -6.39
CA ARG A 94 -0.32 10.96 -5.30
C ARG A 94 0.67 10.93 -4.14
N CYS A 95 1.21 9.76 -3.76
CA CYS A 95 2.26 9.65 -2.76
C CYS A 95 3.49 10.49 -3.13
N ARG A 96 3.93 10.44 -4.40
CA ARG A 96 5.05 11.27 -4.86
C ARG A 96 4.73 12.77 -4.84
N GLN A 97 3.51 13.15 -5.20
CA GLN A 97 3.07 14.55 -5.10
C GLN A 97 3.08 15.05 -3.66
N LEU A 98 2.55 14.25 -2.72
CA LEU A 98 2.59 14.56 -1.29
C LEU A 98 4.02 14.75 -0.79
N GLN A 99 4.94 13.85 -1.13
CA GLN A 99 6.36 13.95 -0.76
C GLN A 99 6.99 15.25 -1.26
N ARG A 100 6.67 15.67 -2.49
CA ARG A 100 7.19 16.93 -3.07
C ARG A 100 6.70 18.17 -2.32
N LEU A 101 5.54 18.10 -1.69
CA LEU A 101 4.99 19.15 -0.84
C LEU A 101 5.53 19.11 0.60
N GLY A 102 6.33 18.11 0.94
CA GLY A 102 6.91 17.98 2.27
C GLY A 102 6.21 16.96 3.19
N GLY A 103 5.18 16.26 2.72
CA GLY A 103 4.47 15.24 3.49
C GLY A 103 5.14 13.87 3.45
N SER A 104 4.73 13.01 4.38
CA SER A 104 5.26 11.65 4.52
C SER A 104 4.15 10.60 4.50
N VAL A 105 4.35 9.50 3.79
CA VAL A 105 3.39 8.39 3.72
C VAL A 105 4.08 7.04 3.59
N ALA A 106 3.61 6.05 4.34
CA ALA A 106 3.94 4.64 4.20
C ALA A 106 2.88 3.97 3.31
N PHE A 107 3.28 3.53 2.14
CA PHE A 107 2.42 3.01 1.08
C PHE A 107 2.64 1.51 0.90
N LEU A 108 1.63 0.70 1.26
CA LEU A 108 1.64 -0.76 1.16
C LEU A 108 1.06 -1.21 -0.17
N VAL A 109 1.83 -1.97 -0.95
CA VAL A 109 1.43 -2.45 -2.28
C VAL A 109 2.03 -3.81 -2.61
N PRO A 110 1.45 -4.55 -3.59
CA PRO A 110 2.11 -5.73 -4.17
C PRO A 110 3.47 -5.36 -4.78
N ALA A 111 4.45 -6.27 -4.64
CA ALA A 111 5.81 -6.09 -5.15
C ALA A 111 5.90 -6.28 -6.69
N SER A 112 5.07 -5.55 -7.43
CA SER A 112 5.01 -5.61 -8.90
C SER A 112 6.08 -4.70 -9.52
N VAL A 113 7.35 -5.03 -9.32
CA VAL A 113 8.50 -4.21 -9.74
C VAL A 113 8.60 -4.00 -11.26
N GLY A 114 8.03 -4.89 -12.06
CA GLY A 114 7.95 -4.74 -13.52
C GLY A 114 6.80 -3.86 -14.02
N ALA A 115 5.97 -3.32 -13.14
CA ALA A 115 4.85 -2.46 -13.53
C ALA A 115 5.32 -1.03 -13.85
N ASN A 116 4.64 -0.39 -14.83
CA ASN A 116 4.94 1.01 -15.18
C ASN A 116 4.78 1.98 -14.01
N TRP A 117 3.77 1.79 -13.16
CA TRP A 117 3.58 2.65 -12.00
C TRP A 117 4.75 2.56 -10.99
N HIS A 118 5.41 1.38 -10.87
CA HIS A 118 6.61 1.24 -10.04
C HIS A 118 7.78 2.04 -10.62
N ARG A 119 8.07 1.87 -11.93
CA ARG A 119 9.10 2.64 -12.63
C ARG A 119 8.87 4.14 -12.52
N ASP A 120 7.64 4.60 -12.75
CA ASP A 120 7.35 6.02 -12.94
C ASP A 120 7.21 6.76 -11.61
N TRP A 121 6.72 6.11 -10.56
CA TRP A 121 6.32 6.78 -9.32
C TRP A 121 7.00 6.29 -8.05
N VAL A 122 7.65 5.12 -8.07
CA VAL A 122 8.30 4.52 -6.89
C VAL A 122 9.83 4.48 -7.05
N HIS A 123 10.31 3.91 -8.16
CA HIS A 123 11.74 3.78 -8.45
C HIS A 123 12.43 5.14 -8.40
N ASP A 124 13.55 5.23 -7.70
CA ASP A 124 14.34 6.45 -7.46
C ASP A 124 13.55 7.62 -6.79
N LYS A 125 12.43 7.34 -6.15
CA LYS A 125 11.58 8.34 -5.51
C LYS A 125 11.23 7.99 -4.06
N ALA A 126 11.01 6.72 -3.78
CA ALA A 126 10.71 6.21 -2.46
C ALA A 126 11.83 5.31 -1.93
N TYR A 127 11.89 5.14 -0.63
CA TYR A 127 12.66 4.05 -0.03
C TYR A 127 11.75 2.83 0.11
N VAL A 128 12.11 1.73 -0.55
CA VAL A 128 11.30 0.53 -0.65
C VAL A 128 11.81 -0.55 0.28
N LEU A 129 10.93 -1.04 1.14
CA LEU A 129 11.17 -2.18 2.02
C LEU A 129 10.38 -3.39 1.52
N PHE A 130 11.06 -4.35 0.91
CA PHE A 130 10.46 -5.63 0.55
C PHE A 130 10.17 -6.42 1.82
N LEU A 131 8.89 -6.79 2.02
CA LEU A 131 8.47 -7.50 3.22
C LEU A 131 8.86 -8.98 3.13
N ASN A 132 9.75 -9.43 4.00
CA ASN A 132 10.06 -10.85 4.12
C ASN A 132 8.89 -11.58 4.76
N GLY A 133 8.25 -12.44 3.98
CA GLY A 133 7.06 -13.19 4.38
C GLY A 133 5.75 -12.49 3.98
N ARG A 134 4.74 -13.31 3.70
CA ARG A 134 3.43 -12.85 3.21
C ARG A 134 2.59 -12.27 4.33
N ILE A 135 1.83 -11.23 4.00
CA ILE A 135 0.94 -10.57 4.95
C ILE A 135 -0.34 -11.40 5.13
N PRO A 136 -0.72 -11.75 6.38
CA PRO A 136 -1.96 -12.49 6.64
C PRO A 136 -3.15 -11.53 6.66
N PHE A 137 -3.57 -11.03 5.51
CA PHE A 137 -4.73 -10.14 5.40
C PHE A 137 -6.08 -10.81 5.73
N MET A 138 -6.14 -12.13 5.81
CA MET A 138 -7.35 -12.89 6.12
C MET A 138 -7.18 -13.59 7.47
N PRO A 139 -7.66 -13.00 8.59
CA PRO A 139 -7.52 -13.59 9.92
C PRO A 139 -8.21 -14.97 10.04
N ASP A 140 -9.29 -15.19 9.27
CA ASP A 140 -10.05 -16.48 9.27
C ASP A 140 -9.35 -17.62 8.50
N LYS A 141 -8.27 -17.30 7.79
CA LYS A 141 -7.44 -18.26 7.03
C LYS A 141 -5.96 -17.98 7.25
N PRO A 142 -5.45 -18.17 8.47
CA PRO A 142 -4.08 -17.77 8.85
C PRO A 142 -2.97 -18.49 8.05
N THR A 143 -3.28 -19.64 7.42
CA THR A 143 -2.34 -20.39 6.57
C THR A 143 -2.24 -19.85 5.15
N TRP A 144 -3.12 -18.95 4.75
CA TRP A 144 -3.19 -18.41 3.40
C TRP A 144 -2.90 -16.90 3.45
N GLY A 145 -1.64 -16.54 3.48
CA GLY A 145 -1.24 -15.15 3.29
C GLY A 145 -1.71 -14.62 1.94
N TYR A 146 -1.69 -13.30 1.77
CA TYR A 146 -1.91 -12.69 0.45
C TYR A 146 -1.00 -13.37 -0.58
N PRO A 147 -1.53 -13.79 -1.75
CA PRO A 147 -0.80 -14.68 -2.67
C PRO A 147 0.40 -14.02 -3.36
N LYS A 148 0.57 -12.72 -3.22
CA LYS A 148 1.69 -11.96 -3.78
C LYS A 148 2.56 -11.38 -2.67
N ASP A 149 3.84 -11.26 -2.95
CA ASP A 149 4.74 -10.51 -2.09
C ASP A 149 4.36 -9.03 -2.12
N CYS A 150 4.62 -8.34 -1.03
CA CYS A 150 4.34 -6.91 -0.88
C CYS A 150 5.60 -6.16 -0.47
N TYR A 151 5.55 -4.85 -0.65
CA TYR A 151 6.52 -3.94 -0.08
C TYR A 151 5.85 -2.70 0.51
N LEU A 152 6.59 -2.02 1.38
CA LEU A 152 6.30 -0.66 1.79
C LEU A 152 7.14 0.30 0.95
N ALA A 153 6.51 1.27 0.29
CA ALA A 153 7.18 2.41 -0.28
C ALA A 153 7.07 3.59 0.69
N LEU A 154 8.19 4.02 1.22
CA LEU A 154 8.28 5.12 2.18
C LEU A 154 8.61 6.41 1.43
N TYR A 155 7.63 7.28 1.30
CA TYR A 155 7.79 8.62 0.75
C TYR A 155 7.92 9.61 1.90
N THR A 156 9.06 10.26 2.00
CA THR A 156 9.28 11.31 2.98
C THR A 156 10.36 12.28 2.49
N PRO A 157 10.29 13.57 2.81
CA PRO A 157 11.33 14.52 2.46
C PRO A 157 12.68 14.14 3.06
N GLY A 158 13.75 14.40 2.32
CA GLY A 158 15.13 14.21 2.81
C GLY A 158 15.61 12.76 2.92
N ARG A 159 14.77 11.77 2.70
CA ARG A 159 15.19 10.36 2.66
C ARG A 159 15.63 10.01 1.23
N HIS A 160 16.82 9.42 1.11
CA HIS A 160 17.28 8.90 -0.17
C HIS A 160 16.41 7.74 -0.62
N ALA A 161 16.14 7.66 -1.93
CA ALA A 161 15.52 6.50 -2.53
C ALA A 161 16.46 5.29 -2.41
N GLY A 162 15.89 4.10 -2.30
CA GLY A 162 16.65 2.87 -2.16
C GLY A 162 15.76 1.66 -1.96
N TYR A 163 16.38 0.52 -1.77
CA TYR A 163 15.72 -0.77 -1.61
C TYR A 163 16.38 -1.55 -0.48
N ASP A 164 15.56 -2.23 0.33
CA ASP A 164 16.03 -3.17 1.33
C ASP A 164 15.01 -4.30 1.51
N VAL A 165 15.42 -5.39 2.15
CA VAL A 165 14.55 -6.49 2.56
C VAL A 165 14.36 -6.38 4.07
N TRP A 166 13.11 -6.36 4.51
CA TRP A 166 12.78 -6.19 5.91
C TRP A 166 12.10 -7.43 6.49
N SER A 167 12.78 -8.08 7.44
CA SER A 167 12.21 -9.12 8.30
C SER A 167 11.36 -8.46 9.38
N TRP A 168 10.11 -8.23 9.08
CA TRP A 168 9.19 -7.48 9.92
C TRP A 168 8.52 -8.32 11.01
N ARG A 169 8.67 -9.64 10.94
CA ARG A 169 8.23 -10.57 11.98
C ARG A 169 9.39 -10.85 12.91
N GLU A 170 9.11 -10.84 14.21
CA GLU A 170 10.00 -11.45 15.19
C GLU A 170 9.85 -12.98 15.04
N ASP A 171 10.97 -13.70 14.99
CA ASP A 171 11.01 -15.17 14.98
C ASP A 171 10.53 -15.74 16.31
#